data_c968012bb253969c0b02e57980df365e
#
_entry.id   c968012bb253969c0b02e57980df365e
#
_cell.length_a   1.000
_cell.length_b   1.000
_cell.length_c   1.000
_cell.angle_alpha   90.00
_cell.angle_beta   90.00
_cell.angle_gamma   90.00
#
_symmetry.space_group_name_H-M   'P 1'
#
loop_
_entity.id
_entity.type
_entity.pdbx_description
1 polymer ?
#
loop_
_entity_poly.entity_id
_entity_poly.type
_entity_poly.pdbx_seq_one_letter_code
_entity_poly.pdbx_strand_id
1 'polypeptide(L)'
;LAAGAPMQAAMRIANAASGIVVGKFGTASVTGAELSQKLGQKHNSGLVTAEEAVEIIAKLRAQGKIIGFTNGCFDLLHPGHLQSFRNARNLCDVLFVGLNSDDSVRRLKGPSRPVNNQESRAAMLTGLKAVDYVVIFDEDSALPLLQKLRPDVIAKEGYPLEKWRGGQFVVSYGGRAVELPRVEGFSSTSIINKLNQ
;
A
#
# COMPACT_ATOMS: atom_id res chain seq x y z
N LEU A 1 -1.94 -30.20 -17.14
CA LEU A 1 -2.47 -30.48 -18.50
C LEU A 1 -3.37 -31.72 -18.51
N ALA A 2 -2.94 -32.84 -17.92
CA ALA A 2 -3.75 -34.06 -17.86
C ALA A 2 -5.11 -33.89 -17.15
N ALA A 3 -5.26 -32.89 -16.30
CA ALA A 3 -6.50 -32.55 -15.59
C ALA A 3 -7.33 -31.43 -16.27
N GLY A 4 -7.05 -31.13 -17.57
CA GLY A 4 -7.78 -30.11 -18.32
C GLY A 4 -7.49 -28.66 -17.97
N ALA A 5 -6.48 -28.39 -17.14
CA ALA A 5 -6.12 -27.03 -16.75
C ALA A 5 -5.50 -26.25 -17.92
N PRO A 6 -5.86 -24.96 -18.13
CA PRO A 6 -5.19 -24.08 -19.08
C PRO A 6 -3.68 -24.00 -18.83
N MET A 7 -2.86 -23.86 -19.90
CA MET A 7 -1.39 -23.85 -19.83
C MET A 7 -0.87 -22.88 -18.75
N GLN A 8 -1.38 -21.66 -18.70
CA GLN A 8 -0.96 -20.65 -17.70
C GLN A 8 -1.26 -21.08 -16.25
N ALA A 9 -2.40 -21.72 -16.02
CA ALA A 9 -2.75 -22.25 -14.70
C ALA A 9 -1.82 -23.42 -14.32
N ALA A 10 -1.54 -24.33 -15.26
CA ALA A 10 -0.62 -25.44 -15.06
C ALA A 10 0.80 -24.96 -14.73
N MET A 11 1.31 -23.93 -15.42
CA MET A 11 2.61 -23.32 -15.15
C MET A 11 2.68 -22.67 -13.75
N ARG A 12 1.62 -21.96 -13.33
CA ARG A 12 1.55 -21.38 -11.97
C ARG A 12 1.58 -22.45 -10.89
N ILE A 13 0.83 -23.53 -11.10
CA ILE A 13 0.80 -24.68 -10.16
C ILE A 13 2.18 -25.34 -10.08
N ALA A 14 2.83 -25.59 -11.21
CA ALA A 14 4.17 -26.19 -11.27
C ALA A 14 5.23 -25.32 -10.56
N ASN A 15 5.22 -24.00 -10.80
CA ASN A 15 6.13 -23.09 -10.14
C ASN A 15 5.90 -23.00 -8.61
N ALA A 16 4.64 -23.00 -8.17
CA ALA A 16 4.30 -23.02 -6.76
C ALA A 16 4.78 -24.31 -6.08
N ALA A 17 4.56 -25.47 -6.72
CA ALA A 17 5.01 -26.77 -6.24
C ALA A 17 6.53 -26.83 -6.14
N SER A 18 7.27 -26.41 -7.17
CA SER A 18 8.73 -26.35 -7.18
C SER A 18 9.27 -25.47 -6.06
N GLY A 19 8.67 -24.29 -5.83
CA GLY A 19 9.07 -23.40 -4.75
C GLY A 19 8.84 -23.97 -3.33
N ILE A 20 7.86 -24.88 -3.17
CA ILE A 20 7.67 -25.59 -1.90
C ILE A 20 8.75 -26.67 -1.71
N VAL A 21 9.04 -27.45 -2.76
CA VAL A 21 10.02 -28.54 -2.72
C VAL A 21 11.42 -28.03 -2.42
N VAL A 22 11.85 -26.93 -3.06
CA VAL A 22 13.19 -26.32 -2.86
C VAL A 22 13.40 -25.89 -1.41
N GLY A 23 12.33 -25.55 -0.67
CA GLY A 23 12.41 -25.20 0.74
C GLY A 23 12.44 -26.39 1.72
N LYS A 24 12.36 -27.64 1.21
CA LYS A 24 12.35 -28.86 2.05
C LYS A 24 13.67 -29.60 1.94
N PHE A 25 14.12 -30.20 3.04
CA PHE A 25 15.31 -31.05 3.04
C PHE A 25 15.00 -32.45 2.44
N GLY A 26 15.86 -32.91 1.54
CA GLY A 26 15.77 -34.25 0.92
C GLY A 26 14.72 -34.34 -0.20
N THR A 27 14.36 -35.57 -0.59
CA THR A 27 13.27 -35.84 -1.54
C THR A 27 11.94 -35.54 -0.88
N ALA A 28 11.27 -34.46 -1.30
CA ALA A 28 10.02 -34.02 -0.71
C ALA A 28 8.87 -34.04 -1.69
N SER A 29 7.68 -34.47 -1.24
CA SER A 29 6.43 -34.33 -1.96
C SER A 29 5.70 -33.06 -1.54
N VAL A 30 4.83 -32.57 -2.42
CA VAL A 30 3.94 -31.42 -2.15
C VAL A 30 2.54 -31.94 -1.91
N THR A 31 1.96 -31.60 -0.78
CA THR A 31 0.57 -31.92 -0.47
C THR A 31 -0.38 -30.94 -1.13
N GLY A 32 -1.62 -31.36 -1.41
CA GLY A 32 -2.66 -30.47 -1.93
C GLY A 32 -2.92 -29.26 -1.02
N ALA A 33 -2.81 -29.44 0.31
CA ALA A 33 -2.97 -28.35 1.30
C ALA A 33 -1.85 -27.30 1.17
N GLU A 34 -0.58 -27.73 1.12
CA GLU A 34 0.57 -26.83 0.92
C GLU A 34 0.48 -26.08 -0.41
N LEU A 35 0.06 -26.77 -1.45
CA LEU A 35 -0.11 -26.17 -2.78
C LEU A 35 -1.27 -25.16 -2.78
N SER A 36 -2.40 -25.50 -2.18
CA SER A 36 -3.55 -24.60 -2.02
C SER A 36 -3.19 -23.39 -1.17
N GLN A 37 -2.42 -23.56 -0.09
CA GLN A 37 -1.91 -22.47 0.72
C GLN A 37 -0.96 -21.57 -0.08
N LYS A 38 -0.05 -22.14 -0.86
CA LYS A 38 0.91 -21.39 -1.71
C LYS A 38 0.24 -20.70 -2.89
N LEU A 39 -0.78 -21.33 -3.50
CA LEU A 39 -1.56 -20.77 -4.60
C LEU A 39 -2.63 -19.80 -4.10
N GLY A 40 -3.18 -20.03 -2.91
CA GLY A 40 -4.09 -19.13 -2.20
C GLY A 40 -3.36 -17.96 -1.54
N GLN A 41 -2.06 -18.07 -1.28
CA GLN A 41 -1.18 -16.91 -1.23
C GLN A 41 -1.12 -16.40 -2.68
N LYS A 42 -2.12 -15.56 -3.09
CA LYS A 42 -1.79 -14.47 -4.01
C LYS A 42 -0.41 -14.01 -3.53
N HIS A 43 0.59 -13.87 -4.39
CA HIS A 43 1.62 -12.89 -4.17
C HIS A 43 0.82 -11.61 -3.90
N ASN A 44 0.58 -11.33 -2.64
CA ASN A 44 0.07 -10.05 -2.26
C ASN A 44 1.24 -9.13 -2.62
N SER A 45 1.16 -8.60 -3.84
CA SER A 45 2.06 -7.54 -4.28
C SER A 45 1.92 -6.33 -3.33
N GLY A 46 1.09 -6.44 -2.31
CA GLY A 46 0.66 -5.34 -1.46
C GLY A 46 -0.22 -4.33 -2.19
N LEU A 47 -0.29 -4.37 -3.52
CA LEU A 47 -1.19 -3.54 -4.32
C LEU A 47 -2.56 -4.21 -4.41
N VAL A 48 -3.60 -3.51 -3.96
CA VAL A 48 -4.98 -4.00 -3.90
C VAL A 48 -5.95 -2.92 -4.39
N THR A 49 -7.13 -3.34 -4.85
CA THR A 49 -8.23 -2.41 -5.14
C THR A 49 -8.87 -1.91 -3.84
N ALA A 50 -9.67 -0.85 -3.93
CA ALA A 50 -10.40 -0.34 -2.77
C ALA A 50 -11.38 -1.39 -2.20
N GLU A 51 -12.01 -2.18 -3.05
CA GLU A 51 -12.93 -3.26 -2.69
C GLU A 51 -12.20 -4.40 -1.98
N GLU A 52 -11.06 -4.85 -2.52
CA GLU A 52 -10.19 -5.84 -1.87
C GLU A 52 -9.68 -5.34 -0.52
N ALA A 53 -9.32 -4.06 -0.42
CA ALA A 53 -8.87 -3.45 0.83
C ALA A 53 -9.97 -3.48 1.91
N VAL A 54 -11.23 -3.21 1.56
CA VAL A 54 -12.38 -3.30 2.49
C VAL A 54 -12.51 -4.73 3.04
N GLU A 55 -12.42 -5.75 2.17
CA GLU A 55 -12.49 -7.15 2.60
C GLU A 55 -11.32 -7.55 3.52
N ILE A 56 -10.10 -7.10 3.18
CA ILE A 56 -8.90 -7.35 3.98
C ILE A 56 -9.04 -6.69 5.34
N ILE A 57 -9.46 -5.42 5.39
CA ILE A 57 -9.67 -4.67 6.63
C ILE A 57 -10.71 -5.34 7.52
N ALA A 58 -11.82 -5.82 6.96
CA ALA A 58 -12.84 -6.54 7.73
C ALA A 58 -12.26 -7.79 8.41
N LYS A 59 -11.44 -8.58 7.69
CA LYS A 59 -10.75 -9.76 8.24
C LYS A 59 -9.74 -9.40 9.31
N LEU A 60 -8.98 -8.33 9.13
CA LEU A 60 -7.98 -7.85 10.09
C LEU A 60 -8.65 -7.33 11.37
N ARG A 61 -9.76 -6.58 11.26
CA ARG A 61 -10.55 -6.13 12.41
C ARG A 61 -11.13 -7.28 13.22
N ALA A 62 -11.61 -8.34 12.57
CA ALA A 62 -12.07 -9.54 13.26
C ALA A 62 -10.94 -10.22 14.07
N GLN A 63 -9.67 -9.94 13.76
CA GLN A 63 -8.48 -10.38 14.49
C GLN A 63 -7.99 -9.35 15.53
N GLY A 64 -8.73 -8.27 15.76
CA GLY A 64 -8.35 -7.20 16.69
C GLY A 64 -7.20 -6.31 16.22
N LYS A 65 -6.89 -6.28 14.92
CA LYS A 65 -5.80 -5.48 14.35
C LYS A 65 -6.19 -4.03 14.19
N ILE A 66 -5.27 -3.13 14.53
CA ILE A 66 -5.38 -1.68 14.34
C ILE A 66 -4.97 -1.33 12.90
N ILE A 67 -5.85 -0.70 12.15
CA ILE A 67 -5.64 -0.31 10.76
C ILE A 67 -5.17 1.14 10.69
N GLY A 68 -3.96 1.34 10.16
CA GLY A 68 -3.40 2.65 9.85
C GLY A 68 -3.57 3.03 8.39
N PHE A 69 -3.64 4.33 8.13
CA PHE A 69 -3.70 4.88 6.79
C PHE A 69 -2.84 6.13 6.66
N THR A 70 -2.19 6.26 5.53
CA THR A 70 -1.59 7.50 5.04
C THR A 70 -1.81 7.63 3.55
N ASN A 71 -1.65 8.83 2.97
CA ASN A 71 -1.82 9.00 1.53
C ASN A 71 -0.89 10.07 0.95
N GLY A 72 -0.61 9.95 -0.35
CA GLY A 72 0.19 10.93 -1.07
C GLY A 72 0.47 10.56 -2.52
N CYS A 73 1.16 11.46 -3.22
CA CYS A 73 1.60 11.23 -4.59
C CYS A 73 2.81 10.30 -4.67
N PHE A 74 3.72 10.38 -3.70
CA PHE A 74 4.95 9.58 -3.60
C PHE A 74 5.70 9.45 -4.93
N ASP A 75 5.81 10.56 -5.65
CA ASP A 75 6.35 10.61 -7.00
C ASP A 75 7.83 10.23 -7.04
N LEU A 76 8.66 10.91 -6.24
CA LEU A 76 10.03 10.52 -5.96
C LEU A 76 10.16 10.22 -4.46
N LEU A 77 10.48 8.96 -4.14
CA LEU A 77 10.72 8.57 -2.75
C LEU A 77 12.05 9.17 -2.26
N HIS A 78 12.03 9.62 -1.01
CA HIS A 78 13.19 10.19 -0.33
C HIS A 78 13.17 9.78 1.16
N PRO A 79 14.27 9.95 1.90
CA PRO A 79 14.36 9.53 3.31
C PRO A 79 13.23 10.06 4.20
N GLY A 80 12.71 11.27 3.94
CA GLY A 80 11.54 11.82 4.64
C GLY A 80 10.31 10.91 4.53
N HIS A 81 9.98 10.45 3.33
CA HIS A 81 8.88 9.49 3.14
C HIS A 81 9.09 8.18 3.92
N LEU A 82 10.33 7.64 3.91
CA LEU A 82 10.65 6.41 4.65
C LEU A 82 10.43 6.58 6.15
N GLN A 83 10.84 7.72 6.71
CA GLN A 83 10.64 8.02 8.13
C GLN A 83 9.15 8.20 8.45
N SER A 84 8.41 8.88 7.57
CA SER A 84 6.97 9.06 7.70
C SER A 84 6.22 7.71 7.72
N PHE A 85 6.55 6.79 6.81
CA PHE A 85 5.97 5.45 6.82
C PHE A 85 6.31 4.66 8.09
N ARG A 86 7.55 4.75 8.58
CA ARG A 86 7.95 4.11 9.85
C ARG A 86 7.16 4.67 11.03
N ASN A 87 7.03 5.99 11.11
CA ASN A 87 6.26 6.66 12.16
C ASN A 87 4.78 6.27 12.09
N ALA A 88 4.18 6.25 10.89
CA ALA A 88 2.80 5.80 10.71
C ALA A 88 2.62 4.32 11.10
N ARG A 89 3.57 3.45 10.72
CA ARG A 89 3.53 2.01 11.03
C ARG A 89 3.60 1.73 12.53
N ASN A 90 4.30 2.55 13.30
CA ASN A 90 4.38 2.43 14.76
C ASN A 90 3.05 2.75 15.48
N LEU A 91 2.07 3.31 14.78
CA LEU A 91 0.77 3.67 15.33
C LEU A 91 -0.30 2.59 15.10
N CYS A 92 0.01 1.53 14.34
CA CYS A 92 -0.95 0.54 13.87
C CYS A 92 -0.31 -0.85 13.70
N ASP A 93 -1.13 -1.87 13.52
CA ASP A 93 -0.69 -3.23 13.20
C ASP A 93 -0.51 -3.45 11.69
N VAL A 94 -1.30 -2.74 10.87
CA VAL A 94 -1.30 -2.86 9.41
C VAL A 94 -1.44 -1.48 8.80
N LEU A 95 -0.51 -1.09 7.92
CA LEU A 95 -0.49 0.21 7.26
C LEU A 95 -0.96 0.11 5.81
N PHE A 96 -2.05 0.78 5.51
CA PHE A 96 -2.53 1.02 4.15
C PHE A 96 -2.03 2.39 3.65
N VAL A 97 -1.55 2.43 2.41
CA VAL A 97 -1.12 3.66 1.74
C VAL A 97 -2.03 3.96 0.57
N GLY A 98 -2.74 5.08 0.63
CA GLY A 98 -3.47 5.63 -0.51
C GLY A 98 -2.49 6.33 -1.47
N LEU A 99 -2.40 5.84 -2.70
CA LEU A 99 -1.53 6.38 -3.75
C LEU A 99 -2.37 7.11 -4.79
N ASN A 100 -2.13 8.41 -4.97
CA ASN A 100 -2.80 9.16 -6.04
C ASN A 100 -2.44 8.59 -7.43
N SER A 101 -3.44 8.40 -8.29
CA SER A 101 -3.25 8.02 -9.70
C SER A 101 -2.39 9.04 -10.43
N ASP A 102 -1.92 8.70 -11.63
CA ASP A 102 -1.18 9.66 -12.47
C ASP A 102 -2.05 10.86 -12.84
N ASP A 103 -3.32 10.65 -13.14
CA ASP A 103 -4.24 11.73 -13.48
C ASP A 103 -4.51 12.64 -12.28
N SER A 104 -4.71 12.08 -11.10
CA SER A 104 -4.83 12.87 -9.87
C SER A 104 -3.56 13.68 -9.60
N VAL A 105 -2.38 13.09 -9.77
CA VAL A 105 -1.11 13.83 -9.59
C VAL A 105 -0.97 14.97 -10.61
N ARG A 106 -1.35 14.77 -11.88
CA ARG A 106 -1.34 15.85 -12.90
C ARG A 106 -2.24 17.00 -12.51
N ARG A 107 -3.44 16.70 -12.01
CA ARG A 107 -4.38 17.75 -11.54
C ARG A 107 -3.82 18.52 -10.34
N LEU A 108 -3.16 17.83 -9.40
CA LEU A 108 -2.64 18.41 -8.16
C LEU A 108 -1.31 19.14 -8.31
N LYS A 109 -0.43 18.70 -9.22
CA LYS A 109 0.98 19.14 -9.31
C LYS A 109 1.39 19.69 -10.66
N GLY A 110 0.49 19.66 -11.65
CA GLY A 110 0.74 20.12 -13.02
C GLY A 110 1.10 19.01 -14.00
N PRO A 111 1.08 19.31 -15.30
CA PRO A 111 1.15 18.33 -16.38
C PRO A 111 2.51 17.61 -16.51
N SER A 112 3.60 18.17 -15.96
CA SER A 112 4.93 17.56 -15.93
C SER A 112 5.08 16.51 -14.81
N ARG A 113 4.05 16.26 -14.04
CA ARG A 113 4.05 15.31 -12.93
C ARG A 113 2.97 14.22 -13.13
N PRO A 114 3.16 13.00 -12.64
CA PRO A 114 4.33 12.53 -11.91
C PRO A 114 5.53 12.23 -12.83
N VAL A 115 6.73 12.12 -12.27
CA VAL A 115 7.95 11.64 -12.96
C VAL A 115 7.87 10.13 -13.14
N ASN A 116 7.46 9.40 -12.10
CA ASN A 116 7.23 7.96 -12.15
C ASN A 116 5.74 7.67 -12.28
N ASN A 117 5.37 6.77 -13.21
CA ASN A 117 3.98 6.31 -13.34
C ASN A 117 3.49 5.59 -12.08
N GLN A 118 2.18 5.49 -11.94
CA GLN A 118 1.54 4.92 -10.73
C GLN A 118 1.95 3.47 -10.47
N GLU A 119 2.19 2.66 -11.50
CA GLU A 119 2.64 1.27 -11.37
C GLU A 119 4.03 1.20 -10.73
N SER A 120 4.97 2.03 -11.20
CA SER A 120 6.32 2.13 -10.64
C SER A 120 6.29 2.65 -9.20
N ARG A 121 5.46 3.67 -8.92
CA ARG A 121 5.29 4.22 -7.57
C ARG A 121 4.68 3.19 -6.62
N ALA A 122 3.67 2.45 -7.06
CA ALA A 122 3.07 1.37 -6.29
C ALA A 122 4.06 0.23 -6.02
N ALA A 123 4.84 -0.19 -7.03
CA ALA A 123 5.86 -1.22 -6.87
C ALA A 123 6.93 -0.83 -5.83
N MET A 124 7.39 0.43 -5.85
CA MET A 124 8.33 0.92 -4.83
C MET A 124 7.73 0.93 -3.43
N LEU A 125 6.48 1.38 -3.28
CA LEU A 125 5.79 1.43 -1.97
C LEU A 125 5.56 0.04 -1.40
N THR A 126 5.12 -0.91 -2.21
CA THR A 126 4.88 -2.30 -1.77
C THR A 126 6.16 -3.06 -1.42
N GLY A 127 7.33 -2.58 -1.88
CA GLY A 127 8.65 -3.08 -1.48
C GLY A 127 9.13 -2.55 -0.11
N LEU A 128 8.44 -1.56 0.48
CA LEU A 128 8.84 -0.99 1.76
C LEU A 128 8.33 -1.83 2.93
N LYS A 129 9.22 -2.26 3.82
CA LYS A 129 8.87 -3.05 5.02
C LYS A 129 7.80 -2.41 5.91
N ALA A 130 7.68 -1.09 5.89
CA ALA A 130 6.72 -0.35 6.71
C ALA A 130 5.32 -0.27 6.07
N VAL A 131 5.14 -0.69 4.82
CA VAL A 131 3.89 -0.61 4.06
C VAL A 131 3.37 -2.03 3.84
N ASP A 132 2.14 -2.29 4.26
CA ASP A 132 1.52 -3.60 4.08
C ASP A 132 0.67 -3.63 2.80
N TYR A 133 -0.10 -2.55 2.55
CA TYR A 133 -0.98 -2.47 1.38
C TYR A 133 -0.95 -1.07 0.74
N VAL A 134 -1.09 -1.05 -0.58
CA VAL A 134 -1.21 0.17 -1.39
C VAL A 134 -2.53 0.12 -2.15
N VAL A 135 -3.28 1.21 -2.13
CA VAL A 135 -4.53 1.38 -2.89
C VAL A 135 -4.37 2.60 -3.78
N ILE A 136 -4.46 2.43 -5.10
CA ILE A 136 -4.46 3.55 -6.04
C ILE A 136 -5.87 4.16 -6.05
N PHE A 137 -5.97 5.49 -5.99
CA PHE A 137 -7.23 6.24 -6.09
C PHE A 137 -7.05 7.44 -7.02
N ASP A 138 -8.12 7.81 -7.71
CA ASP A 138 -8.07 8.87 -8.74
C ASP A 138 -8.57 10.23 -8.24
N GLU A 139 -9.29 10.28 -7.15
CA GLU A 139 -9.83 11.52 -6.61
C GLU A 139 -8.72 12.46 -6.13
N ASP A 140 -8.93 13.77 -6.20
CA ASP A 140 -7.99 14.79 -5.73
C ASP A 140 -7.83 14.79 -4.19
N SER A 141 -8.83 14.22 -3.50
CA SER A 141 -8.82 14.02 -2.05
C SER A 141 -8.96 12.54 -1.70
N ALA A 142 -8.22 12.08 -0.71
CA ALA A 142 -8.37 10.71 -0.20
C ALA A 142 -9.67 10.49 0.61
N LEU A 143 -10.53 11.51 0.77
CA LEU A 143 -11.73 11.40 1.60
C LEU A 143 -12.70 10.30 1.13
N PRO A 144 -13.01 10.12 -0.18
CA PRO A 144 -13.86 9.02 -0.62
C PRO A 144 -13.27 7.65 -0.29
N LEU A 145 -11.95 7.48 -0.45
CA LEU A 145 -11.26 6.25 -0.06
C LEU A 145 -11.32 6.01 1.46
N LEU A 146 -11.10 7.05 2.26
CA LEU A 146 -11.23 6.98 3.73
C LEU A 146 -12.65 6.59 4.17
N GLN A 147 -13.68 7.07 3.49
CA GLN A 147 -15.08 6.73 3.74
C GLN A 147 -15.36 5.23 3.53
N LYS A 148 -14.72 4.63 2.51
CA LYS A 148 -14.80 3.18 2.23
C LYS A 148 -14.02 2.35 3.26
N LEU A 149 -12.76 2.73 3.53
CA LEU A 149 -11.84 1.93 4.35
C LEU A 149 -12.04 2.11 5.86
N ARG A 150 -12.43 3.31 6.30
CA ARG A 150 -12.63 3.69 7.71
C ARG A 150 -11.47 3.25 8.63
N PRO A 151 -10.21 3.69 8.38
CA PRO A 151 -9.08 3.26 9.19
C PRO A 151 -9.19 3.74 10.65
N ASP A 152 -8.56 3.00 11.58
CA ASP A 152 -8.56 3.35 13.00
C ASP A 152 -7.61 4.52 13.30
N VAL A 153 -6.54 4.65 12.48
CA VAL A 153 -5.57 5.73 12.60
C VAL A 153 -5.25 6.29 11.22
N ILE A 154 -5.29 7.62 11.08
CA ILE A 154 -4.70 8.30 9.92
C ILE A 154 -3.49 9.12 10.38
N ALA A 155 -2.38 9.03 9.63
CA ALA A 155 -1.14 9.73 9.95
C ALA A 155 -0.62 10.49 8.74
N LYS A 156 -0.21 11.76 8.89
CA LYS A 156 0.30 12.58 7.80
C LYS A 156 1.22 13.69 8.32
N GLU A 157 2.23 14.05 7.54
CA GLU A 157 3.12 15.17 7.87
C GLU A 157 2.52 16.52 7.51
N GLY A 158 2.67 17.51 8.42
CA GLY A 158 2.38 18.91 8.14
C GLY A 158 0.89 19.22 7.89
N TYR A 159 0.02 18.42 8.45
CA TYR A 159 -1.44 18.62 8.35
C TYR A 159 -2.05 18.75 9.75
N PRO A 160 -2.13 19.98 10.29
CA PRO A 160 -2.84 20.22 11.53
C PRO A 160 -4.32 19.85 11.39
N LEU A 161 -4.91 19.27 12.43
CA LEU A 161 -6.24 18.66 12.39
C LEU A 161 -7.31 19.64 11.90
N GLU A 162 -7.23 20.92 12.26
CA GLU A 162 -8.20 21.95 11.89
C GLU A 162 -8.32 22.15 10.37
N LYS A 163 -7.24 21.87 9.62
CA LYS A 163 -7.17 22.01 8.16
C LYS A 163 -7.21 20.68 7.42
N TRP A 164 -7.30 19.56 8.15
CA TRP A 164 -7.19 18.22 7.59
C TRP A 164 -8.54 17.48 7.55
N ARG A 165 -9.31 17.69 6.48
CA ARG A 165 -10.65 17.10 6.29
C ARG A 165 -10.66 15.56 6.49
N GLY A 166 -9.64 14.84 5.98
CA GLY A 166 -9.50 13.40 6.18
C GLY A 166 -9.29 13.03 7.65
N GLY A 167 -8.47 13.80 8.38
CA GLY A 167 -8.26 13.61 9.81
C GLY A 167 -9.53 13.85 10.62
N GLN A 168 -10.24 14.94 10.32
CA GLN A 168 -11.54 15.27 10.96
C GLN A 168 -12.56 14.16 10.72
N PHE A 169 -12.62 13.61 9.50
CA PHE A 169 -13.51 12.49 9.19
C PHE A 169 -13.16 11.26 10.02
N VAL A 170 -11.87 10.89 10.14
CA VAL A 170 -11.45 9.73 10.95
C VAL A 170 -11.81 9.93 12.43
N VAL A 171 -11.59 11.12 12.96
CA VAL A 171 -11.96 11.47 14.35
C VAL A 171 -13.47 11.42 14.55
N SER A 172 -14.28 11.78 13.57
CA SER A 172 -15.75 11.83 13.69
C SER A 172 -16.42 10.49 14.00
N TYR A 173 -15.72 9.36 13.73
CA TYR A 173 -16.23 8.03 14.07
C TYR A 173 -15.38 7.30 15.14
N GLY A 174 -14.56 8.04 15.91
CA GLY A 174 -13.78 7.50 17.01
C GLY A 174 -12.36 7.05 16.67
N GLY A 175 -11.91 7.22 15.42
CA GLY A 175 -10.53 6.98 15.02
C GLY A 175 -9.58 8.09 15.48
N ARG A 176 -8.29 7.94 15.22
CA ARG A 176 -7.24 8.90 15.60
C ARG A 176 -6.62 9.55 14.36
N ALA A 177 -6.45 10.86 14.39
CA ALA A 177 -5.65 11.60 13.41
C ALA A 177 -4.35 12.07 14.07
N VAL A 178 -3.22 11.69 13.49
CA VAL A 178 -1.89 11.97 14.05
C VAL A 178 -1.09 12.79 13.05
N GLU A 179 -0.73 14.02 13.41
CA GLU A 179 0.23 14.81 12.68
C GLU A 179 1.64 14.26 12.93
N LEU A 180 2.32 13.87 11.86
CA LEU A 180 3.68 13.37 11.94
C LEU A 180 4.68 14.53 11.86
N PRO A 181 5.83 14.45 12.58
CA PRO A 181 6.87 15.44 12.45
C PRO A 181 7.45 15.43 11.03
N ARG A 182 7.64 16.61 10.47
CA ARG A 182 8.26 16.79 9.16
C ARG A 182 9.76 16.54 9.26
N VAL A 183 10.28 15.77 8.31
CA VAL A 183 11.72 15.59 8.18
C VAL A 183 12.27 16.71 7.30
N GLU A 184 13.06 17.60 7.89
CA GLU A 184 13.65 18.74 7.18
C GLU A 184 14.65 18.30 6.09
N GLY A 185 14.79 19.14 5.07
CA GLY A 185 15.77 18.94 4.00
C GLY A 185 15.32 18.01 2.86
N PHE A 186 14.13 17.40 2.95
CA PHE A 186 13.65 16.46 1.91
C PHE A 186 12.31 16.90 1.32
N SER A 187 12.27 17.07 -0.01
CA SER A 187 11.01 17.14 -0.77
C SER A 187 11.24 16.68 -2.21
N SER A 188 10.24 16.00 -2.79
CA SER A 188 10.29 15.60 -4.21
C SER A 188 10.45 16.80 -5.13
N THR A 189 9.85 17.95 -4.82
CA THR A 189 9.99 19.18 -5.59
C THR A 189 11.42 19.70 -5.57
N SER A 190 12.09 19.70 -4.41
CA SER A 190 13.51 20.13 -4.30
C SER A 190 14.44 19.22 -5.10
N ILE A 191 14.17 17.91 -5.14
CA ILE A 191 14.95 16.95 -5.92
C ILE A 191 14.79 17.26 -7.42
N ILE A 192 13.57 17.43 -7.90
CA ILE A 192 13.29 17.74 -9.31
C ILE A 192 13.91 19.07 -9.73
N ASN A 193 13.81 20.10 -8.90
CA ASN A 193 14.40 21.40 -9.21
C ASN A 193 15.94 21.34 -9.30
N LYS A 194 16.60 20.49 -8.53
CA LYS A 194 18.04 20.26 -8.63
C LYS A 194 18.46 19.51 -9.89
N LEU A 195 17.59 18.67 -10.44
CA LEU A 195 17.88 17.93 -11.68
C LEU A 195 17.66 18.78 -12.95
N ASN A 196 16.92 19.88 -12.83
CA ASN A 196 16.62 20.79 -13.93
C ASN A 196 17.55 22.02 -13.97
N GLN A 197 18.56 22.08 -13.10
CA GLN A 197 19.63 23.08 -13.08
C GLN A 197 20.90 22.53 -13.76
#